data_0a5c421e2921e27fc544368cff71ac9e
#
_entry.id   0a5c421e2921e27fc544368cff71ac9e
#
_cell.length_a   1.000
_cell.length_b   1.000
_cell.length_c   1.000
_cell.angle_alpha   90.00
_cell.angle_beta   90.00
_cell.angle_gamma   90.00
#
_symmetry.space_group_name_H-M   'P 1'
#
loop_
_entity.id
_entity.type
_entity.pdbx_description
1 polymer ?
#
loop_
_entity_poly.entity_id
_entity_poly.type
_entity_poly.pdbx_seq_one_letter_code
_entity_poly.pdbx_strand_id
1 'polypeptide(L)'
;MKNLSAFVLLCLLATALLPHSVHAQKRAYRAPEFAYNWGKPGLHPDHIVLNMPEDPSTSMSVTWRTSVDVQAGYAEIAIATAAPKFWRNAKTYKAHTEILEATDIPRAEVVSKYHSVTFTELLPDTTYAYRVGDGRIWSEWIHFKTAPDGDQPFSFLYVGDTQNYIMELWSRLIRAGYQKAPEAGFIVHAGDLVNYAHDEGEWHEWFMAGSFIHRMLPSVSTPGNHEYYPRTEEERAQRIRSLSVQWEPGFTLPDNGPAGLKETVYYLDYGAMRLISLNSNVRQEEQVPWLEEVLADNPQKWTVVTYHHPLYSASSGRDNQQLRELWKPIFDKYQVDLVIQGHDHSYARGRTEPDKNQLAGLNMRDQYVGTAYVVSVSGGKMYNMRPDGWDDFKGATRDRGAENTQLFQVISIDDDRLSFEAYTATGQLYDAFDLEKTAAGKPNRFIERQDEAIPVRTHDNTISYYDQLPDGVTEKLEAQHPGFRVISVTYYDEPEFRGYRVLLSDDEERLVLRTDPEGNVVK
;
A
#
# COMPACT_ATOMS: atom_id res chain seq x y z
N MET A 1 56.18 56.68 14.43
CA MET A 1 54.90 56.14 14.93
C MET A 1 53.84 55.91 13.89
N LYS A 2 53.88 56.44 12.67
CA LYS A 2 52.88 56.22 11.60
C LYS A 2 53.04 54.89 10.83
N ASN A 3 54.18 54.25 10.84
CA ASN A 3 54.47 53.02 10.11
C ASN A 3 54.11 51.73 10.86
N LEU A 4 53.94 51.82 12.18
CA LEU A 4 53.64 50.63 13.01
C LEU A 4 52.15 50.30 12.94
N SER A 5 51.29 51.34 12.81
CA SER A 5 49.84 51.16 12.70
C SER A 5 49.40 50.55 11.36
N ALA A 6 50.13 50.83 10.28
CA ALA A 6 49.83 50.29 8.94
C ALA A 6 50.20 48.78 8.86
N PHE A 7 51.28 48.37 9.54
CA PHE A 7 51.73 46.99 9.56
C PHE A 7 50.78 46.08 10.38
N VAL A 8 50.29 46.59 11.52
CA VAL A 8 49.33 45.88 12.35
C VAL A 8 47.98 45.74 11.63
N LEU A 9 47.57 46.75 10.88
CA LEU A 9 46.31 46.69 10.11
C LEU A 9 46.42 45.72 8.92
N LEU A 10 47.59 45.62 8.28
CA LEU A 10 47.86 44.68 7.19
C LEU A 10 47.90 43.22 7.67
N CYS A 11 48.48 42.98 8.86
CA CYS A 11 48.46 41.65 9.48
C CYS A 11 47.07 41.22 9.92
N LEU A 12 46.22 42.13 10.40
CA LEU A 12 44.83 41.84 10.75
C LEU A 12 43.96 41.58 9.50
N LEU A 13 44.21 42.26 8.37
CA LEU A 13 43.55 41.99 7.10
C LEU A 13 44.03 40.68 6.46
N ALA A 14 45.30 40.30 6.62
CA ALA A 14 45.81 39.04 6.09
C ALA A 14 45.28 37.81 6.85
N THR A 15 44.97 37.93 8.15
CA THR A 15 44.34 36.87 8.93
C THR A 15 42.84 36.71 8.63
N ALA A 16 42.15 37.77 8.11
CA ALA A 16 40.76 37.71 7.69
C ALA A 16 40.57 37.08 6.30
N LEU A 17 41.66 36.92 5.52
CA LEU A 17 41.61 36.34 4.16
C LEU A 17 42.12 34.90 4.08
N LEU A 18 42.52 34.30 5.22
CA LEU A 18 42.75 32.87 5.22
C LEU A 18 41.41 32.17 5.07
N PRO A 19 41.25 31.29 4.06
CA PRO A 19 40.07 30.49 4.00
C PRO A 19 40.03 29.68 5.30
N HIS A 20 39.03 29.99 6.14
CA HIS A 20 38.65 29.07 7.19
C HIS A 20 38.23 27.82 6.46
N SER A 21 39.13 26.87 6.29
CA SER A 21 38.73 25.50 6.04
C SER A 21 37.86 25.12 7.24
N VAL A 22 36.57 25.33 7.11
CA VAL A 22 35.61 24.69 7.96
C VAL A 22 35.80 23.20 7.66
N HIS A 23 36.70 22.58 8.40
CA HIS A 23 36.62 21.16 8.58
C HIS A 23 35.25 20.98 9.28
N ALA A 24 34.23 20.73 8.48
CA ALA A 24 33.02 20.12 9.00
C ALA A 24 33.53 18.85 9.70
N GLN A 25 33.71 18.94 11.03
CA GLN A 25 33.82 17.72 11.80
C GLN A 25 32.66 16.86 11.36
N LYS A 26 32.95 15.80 10.61
CA LYS A 26 32.01 14.73 10.38
C LYS A 26 31.54 14.30 11.77
N ARG A 27 30.43 14.85 12.23
CA ARG A 27 29.73 14.28 13.39
C ARG A 27 29.36 12.90 12.92
N ALA A 28 29.99 11.89 13.47
CA ALA A 28 29.48 10.53 13.35
C ALA A 28 27.99 10.60 13.71
N TYR A 29 27.15 10.20 12.78
CA TYR A 29 25.72 10.11 13.05
C TYR A 29 25.56 9.07 14.14
N ARG A 30 25.30 9.53 15.35
CA ARG A 30 24.80 8.66 16.40
C ARG A 30 23.28 8.70 16.27
N ALA A 31 22.71 7.59 15.86
CA ALA A 31 21.27 7.43 15.93
C ALA A 31 20.82 7.83 17.35
N PRO A 32 19.78 8.63 17.50
CA PRO A 32 19.20 8.92 18.81
C PRO A 32 18.92 7.61 19.55
N GLU A 33 19.08 7.62 20.88
CA GLU A 33 18.89 6.41 21.70
C GLU A 33 17.55 5.71 21.44
N PHE A 34 16.50 6.47 21.14
CA PHE A 34 15.19 5.93 20.78
C PHE A 34 15.22 5.14 19.45
N ALA A 35 16.10 5.45 18.50
CA ALA A 35 16.18 4.73 17.23
C ALA A 35 16.65 3.28 17.40
N TYR A 36 17.40 2.97 18.47
CA TYR A 36 17.75 1.59 18.81
C TYR A 36 16.57 0.77 19.30
N ASN A 37 15.54 1.44 19.82
CA ASN A 37 14.31 0.79 20.31
C ASN A 37 13.13 0.98 19.34
N TRP A 38 13.36 1.73 18.27
CA TRP A 38 12.31 1.96 17.26
C TRP A 38 11.99 0.64 16.55
N GLY A 39 10.72 0.30 16.51
CA GLY A 39 10.25 -0.98 15.97
C GLY A 39 10.36 -2.18 16.90
N LYS A 40 11.06 -2.08 18.04
CA LYS A 40 11.10 -3.17 19.01
C LYS A 40 9.79 -3.28 19.78
N PRO A 41 9.24 -4.51 19.93
CA PRO A 41 8.03 -4.72 20.71
C PRO A 41 8.18 -4.26 22.16
N GLY A 42 7.25 -3.43 22.64
CA GLY A 42 7.22 -2.91 24.01
C GLY A 42 6.05 -3.45 24.83
N LEU A 43 5.90 -2.93 26.05
CA LEU A 43 4.72 -3.23 26.88
C LEU A 43 3.49 -2.46 26.40
N HIS A 44 3.69 -1.28 25.77
CA HIS A 44 2.62 -0.54 25.12
C HIS A 44 2.23 -1.24 23.83
N PRO A 45 0.91 -1.36 23.54
CA PRO A 45 0.45 -1.91 22.28
C PRO A 45 0.88 -1.01 21.11
N ASP A 46 1.48 -1.63 20.10
CA ASP A 46 1.81 -1.00 18.82
C ASP A 46 1.24 -1.86 17.67
N HIS A 47 1.53 -1.52 16.40
CA HIS A 47 0.98 -2.19 15.23
C HIS A 47 -0.55 -2.38 15.30
N ILE A 48 -1.26 -1.43 15.92
CA ILE A 48 -2.71 -1.51 16.04
C ILE A 48 -3.34 -1.25 14.68
N VAL A 49 -4.10 -2.22 14.19
CA VAL A 49 -4.81 -2.14 12.92
C VAL A 49 -6.22 -2.70 13.06
N LEU A 50 -7.19 -1.97 12.55
CA LEU A 50 -8.52 -2.52 12.31
C LEU A 50 -8.52 -3.32 11.02
N ASN A 51 -9.13 -4.48 11.04
CA ASN A 51 -9.27 -5.37 9.90
C ASN A 51 -10.75 -5.54 9.56
N MET A 52 -11.07 -5.48 8.29
CA MET A 52 -12.43 -5.65 7.82
C MET A 52 -12.86 -7.11 7.99
N PRO A 53 -13.89 -7.40 8.77
CA PRO A 53 -14.42 -8.75 8.92
C PRO A 53 -15.34 -9.14 7.74
N GLU A 54 -15.81 -10.37 7.74
CA GLU A 54 -16.78 -10.87 6.75
C GLU A 54 -18.11 -10.12 6.80
N ASP A 55 -18.61 -9.84 8.02
CA ASP A 55 -19.80 -9.01 8.27
C ASP A 55 -19.42 -7.72 9.00
N PRO A 56 -19.08 -6.64 8.28
CA PRO A 56 -18.67 -5.38 8.87
C PRO A 56 -19.81 -4.55 9.46
N SER A 57 -21.07 -4.94 9.24
CA SER A 57 -22.24 -4.26 9.82
C SER A 57 -22.44 -4.61 11.28
N THR A 58 -22.09 -5.83 11.69
CA THR A 58 -22.29 -6.33 13.05
C THR A 58 -21.03 -6.77 13.77
N SER A 59 -19.87 -6.66 13.10
CA SER A 59 -18.57 -7.04 13.68
C SER A 59 -17.44 -6.11 13.28
N MET A 60 -16.30 -6.19 13.99
CA MET A 60 -15.05 -5.49 13.69
C MET A 60 -13.88 -6.23 14.31
N SER A 61 -12.82 -6.45 13.55
CA SER A 61 -11.60 -7.09 14.03
C SER A 61 -10.50 -6.06 14.32
N VAL A 62 -9.74 -6.28 15.38
CA VAL A 62 -8.55 -5.49 15.71
C VAL A 62 -7.39 -6.39 16.04
N THR A 63 -6.22 -6.07 15.53
CA THR A 63 -4.95 -6.75 15.82
C THR A 63 -3.95 -5.75 16.38
N TRP A 64 -3.09 -6.18 17.30
CA TRP A 64 -2.00 -5.36 17.83
C TRP A 64 -0.84 -6.20 18.30
N ARG A 65 0.34 -5.58 18.41
CA ARG A 65 1.57 -6.22 18.86
C ARG A 65 1.99 -5.72 20.24
N THR A 66 2.65 -6.61 21.01
CA THR A 66 3.36 -6.27 22.27
C THR A 66 4.64 -7.10 22.41
N SER A 67 5.46 -6.76 23.42
CA SER A 67 6.55 -7.61 23.90
C SER A 67 6.00 -8.94 24.45
N VAL A 68 6.82 -9.97 24.39
CA VAL A 68 6.55 -11.29 25.01
C VAL A 68 6.34 -11.23 26.52
N ASP A 69 6.78 -10.16 27.18
CA ASP A 69 6.58 -9.93 28.61
C ASP A 69 5.12 -9.68 28.98
N VAL A 70 4.30 -9.25 28.05
CA VAL A 70 2.86 -9.09 28.23
C VAL A 70 2.20 -10.47 28.33
N GLN A 71 1.53 -10.74 29.45
CA GLN A 71 0.98 -12.08 29.72
C GLN A 71 -0.31 -12.36 28.94
N ALA A 72 -1.17 -11.38 28.77
CA ALA A 72 -2.44 -11.51 28.06
C ALA A 72 -2.85 -10.18 27.44
N GLY A 73 -3.47 -10.23 26.27
CA GLY A 73 -4.08 -9.09 25.60
C GLY A 73 -5.56 -8.94 25.96
N TYR A 74 -6.04 -7.70 26.01
CA TYR A 74 -7.44 -7.36 26.20
C TYR A 74 -7.82 -6.19 25.30
N ALA A 75 -9.07 -6.18 24.86
CA ALA A 75 -9.68 -5.05 24.20
C ALA A 75 -10.95 -4.61 24.96
N GLU A 76 -11.20 -3.32 25.00
CA GLU A 76 -12.44 -2.77 25.50
C GLU A 76 -13.16 -2.01 24.40
N ILE A 77 -14.50 -2.09 24.38
CA ILE A 77 -15.35 -1.41 23.40
C ILE A 77 -16.61 -0.87 24.06
N ALA A 78 -17.04 0.30 23.63
CA ALA A 78 -18.33 0.91 24.00
C ALA A 78 -18.88 1.72 22.83
N ILE A 79 -20.18 1.97 22.80
CA ILE A 79 -20.75 2.98 21.90
C ILE A 79 -20.14 4.33 22.23
N ALA A 80 -19.60 5.03 21.22
CA ALA A 80 -19.03 6.34 21.39
C ALA A 80 -20.10 7.38 21.71
N THR A 81 -19.88 8.16 22.75
CA THR A 81 -20.75 9.27 23.14
C THR A 81 -19.92 10.51 23.45
N ALA A 82 -20.52 11.69 23.42
CA ALA A 82 -19.86 12.93 23.78
C ALA A 82 -19.48 13.00 25.28
N ALA A 83 -20.02 12.13 26.14
CA ALA A 83 -19.73 12.10 27.55
C ALA A 83 -18.33 11.53 27.83
N PRO A 84 -17.44 12.21 28.56
CA PRO A 84 -16.06 11.74 28.79
C PRO A 84 -15.98 10.46 29.64
N LYS A 85 -17.10 10.00 30.22
CA LYS A 85 -17.17 8.76 31.00
C LYS A 85 -17.90 7.63 30.28
N PHE A 86 -18.00 7.66 28.94
CA PHE A 86 -18.63 6.62 28.14
C PHE A 86 -18.03 5.22 28.41
N TRP A 87 -16.75 5.16 28.74
CA TRP A 87 -15.99 3.94 29.03
C TRP A 87 -16.55 3.11 30.20
N ARG A 88 -17.42 3.71 31.07
CA ARG A 88 -18.08 2.95 32.15
C ARG A 88 -19.00 1.84 31.64
N ASN A 89 -19.44 1.94 30.40
CA ASN A 89 -20.27 0.95 29.73
C ASN A 89 -19.48 0.04 28.79
N ALA A 90 -18.14 0.12 28.84
CA ALA A 90 -17.30 -0.70 27.97
C ALA A 90 -17.39 -2.18 28.35
N LYS A 91 -17.50 -3.01 27.32
CA LYS A 91 -17.34 -4.46 27.42
C LYS A 91 -15.87 -4.80 27.23
N THR A 92 -15.35 -5.74 28.02
CA THR A 92 -13.95 -6.20 27.92
C THR A 92 -13.92 -7.56 27.23
N TYR A 93 -13.05 -7.72 26.26
CA TYR A 93 -12.78 -8.94 25.53
C TYR A 93 -11.35 -9.40 25.82
N LYS A 94 -11.16 -10.70 26.09
CA LYS A 94 -9.83 -11.28 26.14
C LYS A 94 -9.39 -11.61 24.73
N ALA A 95 -8.19 -11.19 24.35
CA ALA A 95 -7.65 -11.45 23.04
C ALA A 95 -7.23 -12.90 22.84
N HIS A 96 -7.33 -13.39 21.62
CA HIS A 96 -6.48 -14.46 21.13
C HIS A 96 -5.05 -13.91 21.09
N THR A 97 -4.07 -14.73 21.50
CA THR A 97 -2.67 -14.29 21.56
C THR A 97 -1.80 -15.37 20.96
N GLU A 98 -0.97 -14.98 20.02
CA GLU A 98 0.04 -15.84 19.41
C GLU A 98 1.43 -15.22 19.52
N ILE A 99 2.47 -16.08 19.46
CA ILE A 99 3.86 -15.64 19.50
C ILE A 99 4.41 -15.71 18.08
N LEU A 100 4.88 -14.59 17.58
CA LEU A 100 5.74 -14.55 16.41
C LEU A 100 7.18 -14.74 16.89
N GLU A 101 7.74 -15.91 16.62
CA GLU A 101 9.15 -16.22 16.85
C GLU A 101 9.84 -16.40 15.51
N ALA A 102 10.60 -15.40 15.10
CA ALA A 102 11.22 -15.31 13.78
C ALA A 102 12.70 -14.91 13.88
N THR A 103 13.41 -15.41 14.90
CA THR A 103 14.82 -15.08 15.16
C THR A 103 15.77 -15.60 14.08
N ASP A 104 15.40 -16.70 13.42
CA ASP A 104 16.22 -17.35 12.40
C ASP A 104 15.82 -16.97 10.97
N ILE A 105 14.85 -16.06 10.83
CA ILE A 105 14.40 -15.56 9.53
C ILE A 105 15.11 -14.23 9.24
N PRO A 106 15.90 -14.17 8.17
CA PRO A 106 16.61 -12.94 7.81
C PRO A 106 15.68 -11.73 7.73
N ARG A 107 16.10 -10.61 8.34
CA ARG A 107 15.39 -9.33 8.45
C ARG A 107 14.18 -9.33 9.40
N ALA A 108 13.62 -10.48 9.74
CA ALA A 108 12.58 -10.52 10.78
C ALA A 108 13.21 -10.34 12.18
N GLU A 109 14.10 -11.24 12.57
CA GLU A 109 14.92 -11.18 13.79
C GLU A 109 14.15 -10.71 15.05
N VAL A 110 12.86 -11.07 15.12
CA VAL A 110 11.94 -10.58 16.14
C VAL A 110 11.32 -11.71 16.94
N VAL A 111 11.08 -11.45 18.23
CA VAL A 111 10.17 -12.22 19.07
C VAL A 111 9.16 -11.26 19.67
N SER A 112 7.89 -11.50 19.36
CA SER A 112 6.80 -10.62 19.81
C SER A 112 5.52 -11.40 20.04
N LYS A 113 4.55 -10.77 20.68
CA LYS A 113 3.19 -11.28 20.76
C LYS A 113 2.27 -10.41 19.92
N TYR A 114 1.48 -11.08 19.12
CA TYR A 114 0.33 -10.47 18.47
C TYR A 114 -0.95 -10.91 19.17
N HIS A 115 -1.87 -9.99 19.23
CA HIS A 115 -3.15 -10.16 19.89
C HIS A 115 -4.25 -9.78 18.91
N SER A 116 -5.35 -10.53 18.89
CA SER A 116 -6.51 -10.22 18.06
C SER A 116 -7.81 -10.36 18.83
N VAL A 117 -8.77 -9.51 18.50
CA VAL A 117 -10.14 -9.57 18.97
C VAL A 117 -11.07 -9.26 17.82
N THR A 118 -12.09 -10.07 17.63
CA THR A 118 -13.24 -9.72 16.80
C THR A 118 -14.40 -9.34 17.71
N PHE A 119 -14.79 -8.08 17.68
CA PHE A 119 -16.00 -7.60 18.32
C PHE A 119 -17.20 -8.06 17.50
N THR A 120 -18.20 -8.64 18.12
CA THR A 120 -19.42 -9.15 17.50
C THR A 120 -20.66 -8.56 18.14
N GLU A 121 -21.82 -8.77 17.56
CA GLU A 121 -23.10 -8.23 18.02
C GLU A 121 -23.10 -6.69 18.10
N LEU A 122 -22.40 -6.06 17.17
CA LEU A 122 -22.40 -4.61 17.02
C LEU A 122 -23.67 -4.15 16.30
N LEU A 123 -24.02 -2.89 16.51
CA LEU A 123 -25.13 -2.25 15.77
C LEU A 123 -24.60 -1.68 14.45
N PRO A 124 -25.31 -1.84 13.34
CA PRO A 124 -24.96 -1.19 12.08
C PRO A 124 -24.92 0.34 12.18
N ASP A 125 -24.19 0.97 11.27
CA ASP A 125 -24.06 2.43 11.12
C ASP A 125 -23.76 3.16 12.44
N THR A 126 -23.04 2.50 13.37
CA THR A 126 -22.82 2.97 14.73
C THR A 126 -21.36 3.25 15.00
N THR A 127 -21.07 4.41 15.59
CA THR A 127 -19.71 4.76 16.01
C THR A 127 -19.41 4.14 17.37
N TYR A 128 -18.35 3.34 17.42
CA TYR A 128 -17.81 2.73 18.62
C TYR A 128 -16.49 3.38 19.02
N ALA A 129 -16.19 3.35 20.32
CA ALA A 129 -14.87 3.64 20.85
C ALA A 129 -14.28 2.35 21.41
N TYR A 130 -13.04 2.05 21.05
CA TYR A 130 -12.32 0.90 21.57
C TYR A 130 -10.91 1.28 22.02
N ARG A 131 -10.29 0.43 22.82
CA ARG A 131 -8.86 0.47 23.14
C ARG A 131 -8.34 -0.96 23.34
N VAL A 132 -7.04 -1.12 23.19
CA VAL A 132 -6.35 -2.41 23.35
C VAL A 132 -5.20 -2.29 24.34
N GLY A 133 -4.84 -3.40 25.00
CA GLY A 133 -3.76 -3.40 25.98
C GLY A 133 -3.66 -4.71 26.75
N ASP A 134 -3.07 -4.65 27.96
CA ASP A 134 -2.86 -5.81 28.86
C ASP A 134 -3.74 -5.77 30.11
N GLY A 135 -4.69 -4.83 30.19
CA GLY A 135 -5.50 -4.58 31.38
C GLY A 135 -4.90 -3.55 32.34
N ARG A 136 -3.64 -3.16 32.16
CA ARG A 136 -2.93 -2.12 32.93
C ARG A 136 -2.44 -1.02 32.04
N ILE A 137 -1.75 -1.37 30.96
CA ILE A 137 -1.22 -0.48 29.93
C ILE A 137 -2.19 -0.57 28.75
N TRP A 138 -2.79 0.54 28.40
CA TRP A 138 -3.78 0.66 27.35
C TRP A 138 -3.32 1.63 26.26
N SER A 139 -3.80 1.41 25.02
CA SER A 139 -3.80 2.45 24.00
C SER A 139 -4.73 3.60 24.39
N GLU A 140 -4.75 4.64 23.57
CA GLU A 140 -5.81 5.65 23.59
C GLU A 140 -7.18 5.03 23.26
N TRP A 141 -8.27 5.74 23.54
CA TRP A 141 -9.59 5.41 23.01
C TRP A 141 -9.67 5.85 21.55
N ILE A 142 -10.02 4.92 20.67
CA ILE A 142 -10.02 5.07 19.23
C ILE A 142 -11.44 4.85 18.73
N HIS A 143 -11.88 5.63 17.75
CA HIS A 143 -13.20 5.47 17.15
C HIS A 143 -13.11 4.66 15.85
N PHE A 144 -14.12 3.86 15.60
CA PHE A 144 -14.46 3.33 14.28
C PHE A 144 -15.98 3.33 14.10
N LYS A 145 -16.43 3.19 12.88
CA LYS A 145 -17.85 3.09 12.55
C LYS A 145 -18.11 1.74 11.86
N THR A 146 -19.16 1.03 12.27
CA THR A 146 -19.62 -0.18 11.59
C THR A 146 -20.24 0.16 10.23
N ALA A 147 -20.20 -0.78 9.29
CA ALA A 147 -20.87 -0.63 8.01
C ALA A 147 -22.37 -0.37 8.18
N PRO A 148 -22.99 0.39 7.28
CA PRO A 148 -24.44 0.52 7.26
C PRO A 148 -25.10 -0.83 6.92
N ASP A 149 -26.33 -1.00 7.36
CA ASP A 149 -27.21 -2.07 6.89
C ASP A 149 -27.99 -1.59 5.66
N GLY A 150 -27.98 -2.39 4.57
CA GLY A 150 -28.64 -2.06 3.31
C GLY A 150 -27.89 -1.03 2.45
N ASP A 151 -28.60 -0.42 1.50
CA ASP A 151 -28.06 0.34 0.37
C ASP A 151 -27.77 1.82 0.70
N GLN A 152 -27.27 2.11 1.90
CA GLN A 152 -26.86 3.48 2.24
C GLN A 152 -25.60 3.88 1.49
N PRO A 153 -25.46 5.16 1.08
CA PRO A 153 -24.24 5.64 0.43
C PRO A 153 -23.01 5.49 1.33
N PHE A 154 -21.89 5.11 0.73
CA PHE A 154 -20.61 5.02 1.41
C PHE A 154 -19.45 5.30 0.45
N SER A 155 -18.27 5.50 1.02
CA SER A 155 -17.02 5.61 0.26
C SER A 155 -15.90 4.83 0.93
N PHE A 156 -14.86 4.52 0.16
CA PHE A 156 -13.65 3.90 0.66
C PHE A 156 -12.41 4.43 -0.07
N LEU A 157 -11.27 4.27 0.57
CA LEU A 157 -9.98 4.59 -0.01
C LEU A 157 -9.39 3.35 -0.70
N TYR A 158 -8.66 3.57 -1.78
CA TYR A 158 -7.85 2.55 -2.42
C TYR A 158 -6.42 3.06 -2.61
N VAL A 159 -5.45 2.23 -2.23
CA VAL A 159 -4.02 2.45 -2.38
C VAL A 159 -3.34 1.17 -2.86
N GLY A 160 -2.32 1.30 -3.70
CA GLY A 160 -1.49 0.17 -4.14
C GLY A 160 -0.02 0.47 -3.93
N ASP A 161 0.80 -0.56 -3.78
CA ASP A 161 2.26 -0.48 -3.74
C ASP A 161 2.79 0.60 -2.81
N THR A 162 2.61 0.39 -1.51
CA THR A 162 3.09 1.34 -0.48
C THR A 162 4.58 1.20 -0.21
N GLN A 163 5.18 0.10 -0.68
CA GLN A 163 6.58 -0.24 -0.50
C GLN A 163 7.53 0.87 -0.92
N ASN A 164 8.70 0.88 -0.29
CA ASN A 164 9.80 1.79 -0.52
C ASN A 164 9.56 3.24 -0.10
N TYR A 165 10.35 3.72 0.84
CA TYR A 165 10.17 5.02 1.49
C TYR A 165 8.80 5.16 2.17
N ILE A 166 8.40 4.11 2.88
CA ILE A 166 7.09 4.01 3.51
C ILE A 166 6.86 5.18 4.46
N MET A 167 7.79 5.42 5.39
CA MET A 167 7.69 6.54 6.32
C MET A 167 7.79 7.91 5.64
N GLU A 168 8.67 8.06 4.65
CA GLU A 168 8.95 9.36 4.04
C GLU A 168 7.89 9.77 3.02
N LEU A 169 7.44 8.83 2.18
CA LEU A 169 6.60 9.16 1.04
C LEU A 169 5.17 8.63 1.15
N TRP A 170 4.98 7.35 1.52
CA TRP A 170 3.63 6.83 1.65
C TRP A 170 2.87 7.48 2.82
N SER A 171 3.55 7.79 3.93
CA SER A 171 2.91 8.43 5.08
C SER A 171 2.24 9.77 4.74
N ARG A 172 2.80 10.55 3.80
CA ARG A 172 2.17 11.80 3.36
C ARG A 172 0.94 11.54 2.50
N LEU A 173 0.99 10.47 1.68
CA LEU A 173 -0.10 10.12 0.77
C LEU A 173 -1.34 9.64 1.54
N ILE A 174 -1.16 8.71 2.48
CA ILE A 174 -2.29 8.18 3.25
C ILE A 174 -2.96 9.26 4.10
N ARG A 175 -2.18 10.24 4.60
CA ARG A 175 -2.74 11.42 5.29
C ARG A 175 -3.54 12.30 4.34
N ALA A 176 -3.07 12.51 3.12
CA ALA A 176 -3.83 13.26 2.10
C ALA A 176 -5.13 12.51 1.74
N GLY A 177 -5.09 11.18 1.63
CA GLY A 177 -6.26 10.34 1.41
C GLY A 177 -7.29 10.48 2.53
N TYR A 178 -6.87 10.32 3.76
CA TYR A 178 -7.74 10.50 4.94
C TYR A 178 -8.31 11.93 5.04
N GLN A 179 -7.49 12.95 4.76
CA GLN A 179 -7.96 14.34 4.76
C GLN A 179 -9.01 14.59 3.67
N LYS A 180 -8.90 13.91 2.52
CA LYS A 180 -9.83 14.05 1.41
C LYS A 180 -11.15 13.33 1.66
N ALA A 181 -11.11 12.16 2.27
CA ALA A 181 -12.28 11.33 2.55
C ALA A 181 -12.27 10.86 4.02
N PRO A 182 -12.47 11.76 5.00
CA PRO A 182 -12.44 11.41 6.41
C PRO A 182 -13.60 10.51 6.84
N GLU A 183 -14.67 10.46 6.05
CA GLU A 183 -15.85 9.61 6.25
C GLU A 183 -15.76 8.26 5.50
N ALA A 184 -14.60 7.97 4.89
CA ALA A 184 -14.41 6.66 4.25
C ALA A 184 -14.62 5.53 5.26
N GLY A 185 -15.32 4.48 4.85
CA GLY A 185 -15.63 3.34 5.71
C GLY A 185 -14.44 2.41 5.93
N PHE A 186 -13.52 2.32 4.96
CA PHE A 186 -12.36 1.43 4.99
C PHE A 186 -11.29 1.81 3.95
N ILE A 187 -10.17 1.09 3.98
CA ILE A 187 -9.07 1.24 3.00
C ILE A 187 -8.80 -0.10 2.35
N VAL A 188 -8.70 -0.13 1.01
CA VAL A 188 -8.20 -1.28 0.26
C VAL A 188 -6.72 -1.07 -0.05
N HIS A 189 -5.89 -2.05 0.32
CA HIS A 189 -4.47 -2.14 0.00
C HIS A 189 -4.26 -3.23 -1.05
N ALA A 190 -3.87 -2.85 -2.27
CA ALA A 190 -3.73 -3.78 -3.39
C ALA A 190 -2.36 -4.47 -3.46
N GLY A 191 -1.77 -4.77 -2.31
CA GLY A 191 -0.51 -5.51 -2.18
C GLY A 191 0.74 -4.65 -2.23
N ASP A 192 1.89 -5.32 -2.02
CA ASP A 192 3.21 -4.71 -1.88
C ASP A 192 3.22 -3.62 -0.79
N LEU A 193 2.82 -4.03 0.43
CA LEU A 193 2.80 -3.16 1.63
C LEU A 193 4.21 -2.82 2.07
N VAL A 194 5.12 -3.80 1.95
CA VAL A 194 6.55 -3.73 2.28
C VAL A 194 7.39 -4.13 1.08
N ASN A 195 8.68 -3.84 1.08
CA ASN A 195 9.59 -4.24 0.00
C ASN A 195 10.21 -5.63 0.24
N TYR A 196 10.38 -6.02 1.50
CA TYR A 196 10.88 -7.34 1.87
C TYR A 196 9.90 -8.02 2.84
N ALA A 197 9.36 -9.16 2.43
CA ALA A 197 8.27 -9.87 3.10
C ALA A 197 8.45 -10.03 4.62
N HIS A 198 9.67 -10.31 5.07
CA HIS A 198 9.95 -10.63 6.48
C HIS A 198 10.66 -9.50 7.23
N ASP A 199 10.87 -8.33 6.62
CA ASP A 199 11.58 -7.21 7.24
C ASP A 199 10.72 -6.53 8.31
N GLU A 200 11.07 -6.78 9.58
CA GLU A 200 10.35 -6.23 10.73
C GLU A 200 10.40 -4.69 10.77
N GLY A 201 11.50 -4.10 10.29
CA GLY A 201 11.63 -2.64 10.21
C GLY A 201 10.65 -2.03 9.22
N GLU A 202 10.51 -2.62 8.03
CA GLU A 202 9.57 -2.14 7.01
C GLU A 202 8.10 -2.35 7.44
N TRP A 203 7.78 -3.49 8.08
CA TRP A 203 6.46 -3.69 8.68
C TRP A 203 6.17 -2.65 9.76
N HIS A 204 7.15 -2.37 10.63
CA HIS A 204 7.00 -1.32 11.62
C HIS A 204 6.77 0.05 10.96
N GLU A 205 7.52 0.37 9.89
CA GLU A 205 7.29 1.59 9.12
C GLU A 205 5.87 1.66 8.54
N TRP A 206 5.35 0.57 8.01
CA TRP A 206 4.00 0.53 7.45
C TRP A 206 2.95 0.82 8.51
N PHE A 207 3.01 0.15 9.66
CA PHE A 207 2.08 0.40 10.76
C PHE A 207 2.21 1.83 11.30
N MET A 208 3.41 2.37 11.39
CA MET A 208 3.66 3.72 11.89
C MET A 208 3.28 4.81 10.90
N ALA A 209 3.49 4.60 9.62
CA ALA A 209 3.11 5.55 8.57
C ALA A 209 1.60 5.75 8.48
N GLY A 210 0.83 4.66 8.56
CA GLY A 210 -0.63 4.69 8.66
C GLY A 210 -1.14 5.10 10.04
N SER A 211 -0.38 4.80 11.10
CA SER A 211 -0.59 5.23 12.49
C SER A 211 -2.07 5.23 12.91
N PHE A 212 -2.60 6.40 13.33
CA PHE A 212 -3.99 6.53 13.77
C PHE A 212 -5.00 6.19 12.67
N ILE A 213 -4.65 6.30 11.39
CA ILE A 213 -5.56 5.98 10.29
C ILE A 213 -5.88 4.48 10.29
N HIS A 214 -4.86 3.61 10.38
CA HIS A 214 -5.05 2.16 10.48
C HIS A 214 -5.86 1.72 11.70
N ARG A 215 -5.82 2.53 12.75
CA ARG A 215 -6.60 2.28 13.98
C ARG A 215 -8.06 2.69 13.85
N MET A 216 -8.40 3.57 12.91
CA MET A 216 -9.74 4.16 12.74
C MET A 216 -10.47 3.64 11.51
N LEU A 217 -9.75 3.41 10.42
CA LEU A 217 -10.29 2.89 9.16
C LEU A 217 -9.87 1.43 8.99
N PRO A 218 -10.82 0.49 8.95
CA PRO A 218 -10.51 -0.91 8.74
C PRO A 218 -9.78 -1.14 7.41
N SER A 219 -8.77 -2.00 7.44
CA SER A 219 -7.98 -2.39 6.29
C SER A 219 -8.56 -3.64 5.60
N VAL A 220 -8.61 -3.61 4.29
CA VAL A 220 -8.82 -4.75 3.39
C VAL A 220 -7.52 -4.92 2.63
N SER A 221 -6.70 -5.90 3.01
CA SER A 221 -5.36 -6.11 2.45
C SER A 221 -5.32 -7.35 1.57
N THR A 222 -4.74 -7.22 0.38
CA THR A 222 -4.38 -8.35 -0.49
C THR A 222 -2.87 -8.44 -0.59
N PRO A 223 -2.24 -9.64 -0.60
CA PRO A 223 -0.80 -9.74 -0.68
C PRO A 223 -0.29 -9.48 -2.10
N GLY A 224 0.77 -8.68 -2.21
CA GLY A 224 1.56 -8.53 -3.42
C GLY A 224 2.73 -9.50 -3.49
N ASN A 225 3.55 -9.39 -4.52
CA ASN A 225 4.70 -10.28 -4.64
C ASN A 225 5.82 -9.97 -3.65
N HIS A 226 5.83 -8.79 -3.07
CA HIS A 226 6.77 -8.40 -2.03
C HIS A 226 6.37 -8.91 -0.63
N GLU A 227 5.14 -9.39 -0.42
CA GLU A 227 4.76 -10.17 0.77
C GLU A 227 5.19 -11.64 0.69
N TYR A 228 5.81 -12.08 -0.41
CA TYR A 228 6.32 -13.44 -0.59
C TYR A 228 7.83 -13.45 -0.78
N TYR A 229 8.56 -14.10 0.13
CA TYR A 229 10.02 -14.23 0.05
C TYR A 229 10.49 -15.55 0.69
N PRO A 230 11.65 -16.12 0.29
CA PRO A 230 12.20 -17.27 0.97
C PRO A 230 12.51 -16.97 2.45
N ARG A 231 12.08 -17.86 3.35
CA ARG A 231 12.36 -17.78 4.80
C ARG A 231 13.74 -18.33 5.14
N THR A 232 14.24 -19.28 4.32
CA THR A 232 15.51 -19.97 4.55
C THR A 232 16.32 -20.06 3.28
N GLU A 233 17.62 -20.35 3.42
CA GLU A 233 18.49 -20.62 2.26
C GLU A 233 18.04 -21.88 1.48
N GLU A 234 17.39 -22.86 2.14
CA GLU A 234 16.84 -24.01 1.48
C GLU A 234 15.65 -23.62 0.58
N GLU A 235 14.70 -22.84 1.10
CA GLU A 235 13.60 -22.28 0.30
C GLU A 235 14.14 -21.46 -0.87
N ARG A 236 15.18 -20.64 -0.64
CA ARG A 236 15.84 -19.86 -1.69
C ARG A 236 16.42 -20.75 -2.78
N ALA A 237 17.14 -21.81 -2.40
CA ALA A 237 17.72 -22.77 -3.33
C ALA A 237 16.65 -23.51 -4.15
N GLN A 238 15.50 -23.78 -3.55
CA GLN A 238 14.36 -24.43 -4.19
C GLN A 238 13.43 -23.42 -4.92
N ARG A 239 13.73 -22.12 -4.88
CA ARG A 239 12.89 -21.04 -5.42
C ARG A 239 11.48 -21.00 -4.83
N ILE A 240 11.33 -21.43 -3.59
CA ILE A 240 10.08 -21.32 -2.82
C ILE A 240 10.01 -19.90 -2.28
N ARG A 241 8.86 -19.27 -2.44
CA ARG A 241 8.54 -17.97 -1.82
C ARG A 241 7.37 -18.18 -0.88
N SER A 242 7.60 -17.90 0.38
CA SER A 242 6.63 -18.06 1.45
C SER A 242 6.03 -16.72 1.84
N LEU A 243 4.76 -16.72 2.21
CA LEU A 243 4.08 -15.51 2.71
C LEU A 243 4.83 -14.96 3.93
N SER A 244 4.82 -13.65 4.08
CA SER A 244 5.38 -12.94 5.22
C SER A 244 4.97 -13.59 6.54
N VAL A 245 5.95 -13.76 7.43
CA VAL A 245 5.69 -14.29 8.77
C VAL A 245 4.92 -13.30 9.65
N GLN A 246 4.87 -12.03 9.24
CA GLN A 246 4.07 -10.99 9.91
C GLN A 246 2.63 -10.94 9.42
N TRP A 247 2.27 -11.62 8.30
CA TRP A 247 0.93 -11.50 7.69
C TRP A 247 -0.18 -12.03 8.60
N GLU A 248 -0.18 -13.33 8.89
CA GLU A 248 -1.22 -13.93 9.75
C GLU A 248 -1.28 -13.32 11.16
N PRO A 249 -0.14 -13.08 11.87
CA PRO A 249 -0.21 -12.40 13.16
C PRO A 249 -0.66 -10.93 13.08
N GLY A 250 -0.31 -10.23 11.99
CA GLY A 250 -0.57 -8.80 11.81
C GLY A 250 -1.98 -8.46 11.37
N PHE A 251 -2.70 -9.41 10.76
CA PHE A 251 -4.05 -9.19 10.23
C PHE A 251 -5.04 -10.23 10.77
N THR A 252 -6.31 -9.86 10.77
CA THR A 252 -7.45 -10.74 11.06
C THR A 252 -8.53 -10.46 10.01
N LEU A 253 -8.29 -10.97 8.80
CA LEU A 253 -9.15 -10.79 7.64
C LEU A 253 -10.13 -11.97 7.51
N PRO A 254 -11.16 -11.92 6.64
CA PRO A 254 -12.08 -13.05 6.46
C PRO A 254 -11.36 -14.34 6.05
N ASP A 255 -11.84 -15.48 6.55
CA ASP A 255 -11.34 -16.83 6.24
C ASP A 255 -12.44 -17.65 5.53
N ASN A 256 -13.06 -17.05 4.51
CA ASN A 256 -14.11 -17.65 3.68
C ASN A 256 -13.62 -18.01 2.26
N GLY A 257 -12.31 -17.98 2.06
CA GLY A 257 -11.64 -18.36 0.82
C GLY A 257 -11.35 -19.87 0.69
N PRO A 258 -10.66 -20.28 -0.38
CA PRO A 258 -10.23 -21.65 -0.55
C PRO A 258 -9.29 -22.12 0.55
N ALA A 259 -9.38 -23.38 0.95
CA ALA A 259 -8.55 -23.97 2.01
C ALA A 259 -7.04 -23.74 1.73
N GLY A 260 -6.31 -23.26 2.74
CA GLY A 260 -4.87 -22.95 2.67
C GLY A 260 -4.52 -21.63 1.99
N LEU A 261 -5.52 -20.76 1.79
CA LEU A 261 -5.36 -19.36 1.35
C LEU A 261 -6.01 -18.38 2.34
N LYS A 262 -6.02 -18.78 3.62
CA LYS A 262 -6.55 -17.98 4.72
C LYS A 262 -6.03 -16.54 4.66
N GLU A 263 -6.94 -15.57 4.84
CA GLU A 263 -6.62 -14.14 4.93
C GLU A 263 -5.87 -13.56 3.70
N THR A 264 -5.79 -14.32 2.60
CA THR A 264 -5.19 -13.88 1.33
C THR A 264 -6.16 -13.99 0.15
N VAL A 265 -7.19 -14.85 0.28
CA VAL A 265 -8.32 -14.95 -0.65
C VAL A 265 -9.60 -14.96 0.18
N TYR A 266 -10.46 -13.99 -0.05
CA TYR A 266 -11.70 -13.81 0.70
C TYR A 266 -12.65 -12.85 0.00
N TYR A 267 -13.88 -12.81 0.48
CA TYR A 267 -14.82 -11.73 0.13
C TYR A 267 -15.48 -11.17 1.39
N LEU A 268 -16.06 -10.00 1.23
CA LEU A 268 -16.92 -9.34 2.22
C LEU A 268 -18.01 -8.54 1.50
N ASP A 269 -19.11 -8.34 2.20
CA ASP A 269 -20.20 -7.48 1.74
C ASP A 269 -20.23 -6.20 2.58
N TYR A 270 -20.20 -5.04 1.91
CA TYR A 270 -20.27 -3.72 2.55
C TYR A 270 -21.35 -2.89 1.87
N GLY A 271 -22.47 -2.67 2.55
CA GLY A 271 -23.63 -2.04 1.94
C GLY A 271 -24.08 -2.78 0.66
N ALA A 272 -24.23 -2.05 -0.44
CA ALA A 272 -24.64 -2.60 -1.73
C ALA A 272 -23.49 -3.23 -2.54
N MET A 273 -22.29 -3.47 -1.95
CA MET A 273 -21.11 -3.93 -2.68
C MET A 273 -20.57 -5.24 -2.12
N ARG A 274 -20.24 -6.19 -3.01
CA ARG A 274 -19.32 -7.30 -2.72
C ARG A 274 -17.91 -6.94 -3.15
N LEU A 275 -16.99 -6.99 -2.19
CA LEU A 275 -15.55 -6.84 -2.43
C LEU A 275 -14.89 -8.21 -2.33
N ILE A 276 -14.17 -8.61 -3.37
CA ILE A 276 -13.47 -9.88 -3.47
C ILE A 276 -11.97 -9.62 -3.53
N SER A 277 -11.19 -10.22 -2.62
CA SER A 277 -9.74 -10.24 -2.64
C SER A 277 -9.26 -11.58 -3.21
N LEU A 278 -8.38 -11.52 -4.23
CA LEU A 278 -7.74 -12.69 -4.83
C LEU A 278 -6.23 -12.64 -4.59
N ASN A 279 -5.59 -13.81 -4.57
CA ASN A 279 -4.15 -13.93 -4.44
C ASN A 279 -3.53 -14.22 -5.81
N SER A 280 -2.96 -13.19 -6.43
CA SER A 280 -2.32 -13.33 -7.74
C SER A 280 -0.89 -13.89 -7.69
N ASN A 281 -0.37 -14.26 -6.51
CA ASN A 281 0.98 -14.78 -6.34
C ASN A 281 1.05 -16.31 -6.41
N VAL A 282 0.06 -16.99 -5.84
CA VAL A 282 0.09 -18.45 -5.66
C VAL A 282 -1.28 -19.08 -5.94
N ARG A 283 -1.28 -20.32 -6.41
CA ARG A 283 -2.45 -21.18 -6.53
C ARG A 283 -3.65 -20.54 -7.26
N GLN A 284 -3.37 -19.78 -8.32
CA GLN A 284 -4.38 -18.98 -9.03
C GLN A 284 -5.51 -19.83 -9.64
N GLU A 285 -5.18 -21.01 -10.17
CA GLU A 285 -6.16 -21.93 -10.76
C GLU A 285 -7.10 -22.52 -9.70
N GLU A 286 -6.61 -22.75 -8.50
CA GLU A 286 -7.40 -23.31 -7.39
C GLU A 286 -8.44 -22.31 -6.85
N GLN A 287 -8.26 -21.02 -7.11
CA GLN A 287 -9.20 -19.97 -6.72
C GLN A 287 -10.42 -19.90 -7.67
N VAL A 288 -10.31 -20.42 -8.88
CA VAL A 288 -11.35 -20.31 -9.92
C VAL A 288 -12.70 -20.90 -9.50
N PRO A 289 -12.81 -22.14 -8.99
CA PRO A 289 -14.09 -22.69 -8.59
C PRO A 289 -14.78 -21.87 -7.50
N TRP A 290 -14.00 -21.42 -6.50
CA TRP A 290 -14.50 -20.58 -5.43
C TRP A 290 -14.94 -19.20 -5.95
N LEU A 291 -14.15 -18.57 -6.83
CA LEU A 291 -14.49 -17.29 -7.44
C LEU A 291 -15.80 -17.35 -8.23
N GLU A 292 -16.00 -18.43 -9.01
CA GLU A 292 -17.24 -18.64 -9.74
C GLU A 292 -18.45 -18.83 -8.80
N GLU A 293 -18.29 -19.55 -7.70
CA GLU A 293 -19.32 -19.73 -6.67
C GLU A 293 -19.68 -18.40 -6.02
N VAL A 294 -18.70 -17.64 -5.55
CA VAL A 294 -18.89 -16.34 -4.89
C VAL A 294 -19.55 -15.32 -5.82
N LEU A 295 -19.19 -15.32 -7.11
CA LEU A 295 -19.80 -14.42 -8.09
C LEU A 295 -21.19 -14.87 -8.51
N ALA A 296 -21.46 -16.18 -8.58
CA ALA A 296 -22.78 -16.72 -8.92
C ALA A 296 -23.82 -16.49 -7.80
N ASP A 297 -23.39 -16.54 -6.54
CA ASP A 297 -24.22 -16.30 -5.35
C ASP A 297 -24.00 -14.88 -4.79
N ASN A 298 -23.89 -13.89 -5.67
CA ASN A 298 -23.69 -12.50 -5.27
C ASN A 298 -25.01 -11.73 -5.27
N PRO A 299 -25.59 -11.39 -4.10
CA PRO A 299 -26.81 -10.61 -4.01
C PRO A 299 -26.58 -9.10 -4.15
N GLN A 300 -25.31 -8.66 -4.10
CA GLN A 300 -24.97 -7.24 -4.07
C GLN A 300 -25.10 -6.59 -5.44
N LYS A 301 -25.47 -5.32 -5.46
CA LYS A 301 -25.61 -4.53 -6.68
C LYS A 301 -24.27 -4.28 -7.38
N TRP A 302 -23.20 -4.06 -6.60
CA TRP A 302 -21.87 -3.74 -7.08
C TRP A 302 -20.87 -4.87 -6.77
N THR A 303 -19.99 -5.13 -7.72
CA THR A 303 -18.91 -6.11 -7.57
C THR A 303 -17.57 -5.45 -7.82
N VAL A 304 -16.74 -5.39 -6.79
CA VAL A 304 -15.36 -4.89 -6.87
C VAL A 304 -14.41 -6.04 -6.58
N VAL A 305 -13.39 -6.20 -7.41
CA VAL A 305 -12.36 -7.23 -7.20
C VAL A 305 -11.01 -6.56 -7.02
N THR A 306 -10.22 -7.02 -6.05
CA THR A 306 -8.85 -6.56 -5.82
C THR A 306 -7.88 -7.74 -5.82
N TYR A 307 -6.73 -7.53 -6.41
CA TYR A 307 -5.55 -8.40 -6.39
C TYR A 307 -4.35 -7.62 -6.92
N HIS A 308 -3.14 -8.13 -6.70
CA HIS A 308 -1.95 -7.33 -6.92
C HIS A 308 -1.54 -7.21 -8.40
N HIS A 309 -1.28 -8.33 -9.10
CA HIS A 309 -0.74 -8.31 -10.48
C HIS A 309 -1.80 -7.94 -11.51
N PRO A 310 -1.66 -6.85 -12.28
CA PRO A 310 -2.71 -6.38 -13.16
C PRO A 310 -2.91 -7.28 -14.38
N LEU A 311 -4.17 -7.47 -14.80
CA LEU A 311 -4.47 -8.15 -16.07
C LEU A 311 -4.04 -7.32 -17.27
N TYR A 312 -4.03 -6.00 -17.13
CA TYR A 312 -3.61 -5.06 -18.15
C TYR A 312 -2.53 -4.16 -17.58
N SER A 313 -1.29 -4.51 -17.86
CA SER A 313 -0.14 -3.82 -17.27
C SER A 313 -0.04 -2.37 -17.71
N ALA A 314 0.23 -1.50 -16.73
CA ALA A 314 0.51 -0.09 -16.94
C ALA A 314 1.96 0.14 -17.38
N SER A 315 2.91 -0.64 -16.86
CA SER A 315 4.34 -0.47 -17.03
C SER A 315 4.88 -1.17 -18.26
N SER A 316 5.95 -0.60 -18.84
CA SER A 316 6.65 -1.14 -19.99
C SER A 316 7.28 -2.50 -19.70
N GLY A 317 7.21 -3.42 -20.67
CA GLY A 317 7.85 -4.74 -20.59
C GLY A 317 7.16 -5.74 -19.65
N ARG A 318 5.99 -5.42 -19.09
CA ARG A 318 5.21 -6.31 -18.21
C ARG A 318 3.94 -6.81 -18.89
N ASP A 319 3.59 -8.06 -18.61
CA ASP A 319 2.32 -8.67 -19.00
C ASP A 319 2.00 -9.87 -18.07
N ASN A 320 0.76 -10.00 -17.68
CA ASN A 320 0.23 -11.11 -16.86
C ASN A 320 -0.77 -11.94 -17.67
N GLN A 321 -0.35 -12.41 -18.84
CA GLN A 321 -1.20 -13.12 -19.79
C GLN A 321 -1.93 -14.31 -19.15
N GLN A 322 -1.24 -15.13 -18.34
CA GLN A 322 -1.85 -16.29 -17.69
C GLN A 322 -3.01 -15.90 -16.76
N LEU A 323 -2.82 -14.85 -15.95
CA LEU A 323 -3.89 -14.34 -15.08
C LEU A 323 -5.07 -13.80 -15.91
N ARG A 324 -4.76 -13.11 -17.00
CA ARG A 324 -5.79 -12.56 -17.90
C ARG A 324 -6.61 -13.67 -18.56
N GLU A 325 -5.96 -14.72 -19.03
CA GLU A 325 -6.63 -15.88 -19.61
C GLU A 325 -7.48 -16.64 -18.58
N LEU A 326 -7.07 -16.65 -17.31
CA LEU A 326 -7.74 -17.37 -16.23
C LEU A 326 -8.95 -16.61 -15.69
N TRP A 327 -8.80 -15.32 -15.35
CA TRP A 327 -9.80 -14.57 -14.59
C TRP A 327 -10.69 -13.66 -15.42
N LYS A 328 -10.18 -13.09 -16.54
CA LYS A 328 -11.00 -12.21 -17.39
C LYS A 328 -12.29 -12.86 -17.88
N PRO A 329 -12.33 -14.13 -18.38
CA PRO A 329 -13.57 -14.74 -18.80
C PRO A 329 -14.63 -14.86 -17.69
N ILE A 330 -14.18 -15.01 -16.44
CA ILE A 330 -15.06 -15.08 -15.27
C ILE A 330 -15.61 -13.69 -14.97
N PHE A 331 -14.75 -12.66 -14.96
CA PHE A 331 -15.18 -11.27 -14.74
C PHE A 331 -16.18 -10.81 -15.80
N ASP A 332 -15.93 -11.14 -17.07
CA ASP A 332 -16.86 -10.83 -18.17
C ASP A 332 -18.20 -11.56 -18.00
N LYS A 333 -18.18 -12.86 -17.64
CA LYS A 333 -19.36 -13.68 -17.43
C LYS A 333 -20.28 -13.13 -16.34
N TYR A 334 -19.69 -12.73 -15.22
CA TYR A 334 -20.42 -12.25 -14.05
C TYR A 334 -20.52 -10.72 -13.98
N GLN A 335 -20.04 -10.02 -15.00
CA GLN A 335 -20.14 -8.55 -15.12
C GLN A 335 -19.54 -7.83 -13.91
N VAL A 336 -18.30 -8.17 -13.53
CA VAL A 336 -17.54 -7.45 -12.51
C VAL A 336 -17.44 -5.97 -12.90
N ASP A 337 -17.82 -5.07 -12.01
CA ASP A 337 -17.92 -3.64 -12.31
C ASP A 337 -16.55 -2.94 -12.34
N LEU A 338 -15.72 -3.20 -11.30
CA LEU A 338 -14.45 -2.54 -11.10
C LEU A 338 -13.40 -3.52 -10.58
N VAL A 339 -12.20 -3.45 -11.14
CA VAL A 339 -11.01 -4.19 -10.69
C VAL A 339 -9.92 -3.21 -10.31
N ILE A 340 -9.41 -3.29 -9.08
CA ILE A 340 -8.39 -2.41 -8.52
C ILE A 340 -7.14 -3.19 -8.15
N GLN A 341 -5.97 -2.72 -8.63
CA GLN A 341 -4.73 -3.49 -8.71
C GLN A 341 -3.51 -2.62 -8.39
N GLY A 342 -2.36 -3.27 -8.16
CA GLY A 342 -1.07 -2.63 -7.90
C GLY A 342 0.02 -3.08 -8.88
N HIS A 343 1.24 -3.31 -8.35
CA HIS A 343 2.38 -3.96 -9.01
C HIS A 343 3.17 -3.08 -9.96
N ASP A 344 2.54 -2.28 -10.78
CA ASP A 344 3.20 -1.67 -11.93
C ASP A 344 3.88 -0.32 -11.65
N HIS A 345 3.78 0.22 -10.44
CA HIS A 345 4.40 1.48 -10.03
C HIS A 345 4.21 2.65 -11.02
N SER A 346 3.15 2.59 -11.80
CA SER A 346 2.60 3.64 -12.64
C SER A 346 1.08 3.55 -12.62
N TYR A 347 0.42 4.64 -12.92
CA TYR A 347 -1.03 4.67 -12.95
C TYR A 347 -1.55 4.33 -14.34
N ALA A 348 -2.53 3.44 -14.40
CA ALA A 348 -3.35 3.26 -15.60
C ALA A 348 -4.80 3.00 -15.20
N ARG A 349 -5.72 3.62 -15.93
CA ARG A 349 -7.14 3.34 -15.89
C ARG A 349 -7.63 3.07 -17.30
N GLY A 350 -8.41 2.04 -17.43
CA GLY A 350 -9.02 1.66 -18.68
C GLY A 350 -10.19 0.71 -18.48
N ARG A 351 -10.66 0.13 -19.56
CA ARG A 351 -11.87 -0.67 -19.55
C ARG A 351 -11.89 -1.69 -20.68
N THR A 352 -12.71 -2.72 -20.48
CA THR A 352 -13.03 -3.67 -21.55
C THR A 352 -14.32 -3.29 -22.28
N GLU A 353 -14.42 -3.72 -23.52
CA GLU A 353 -15.65 -3.61 -24.30
C GLU A 353 -16.72 -4.57 -23.73
N PRO A 354 -17.97 -4.14 -23.62
CA PRO A 354 -19.06 -5.03 -23.21
C PRO A 354 -19.41 -6.02 -24.31
N ASP A 355 -20.02 -7.14 -23.95
CA ASP A 355 -20.57 -8.08 -24.95
C ASP A 355 -21.66 -7.37 -25.77
N LYS A 356 -21.54 -7.44 -27.10
CA LYS A 356 -22.48 -6.81 -28.04
C LYS A 356 -23.91 -7.27 -27.85
N ASN A 357 -24.13 -8.51 -27.41
CA ASN A 357 -25.47 -9.04 -27.14
C ASN A 357 -26.15 -8.38 -25.93
N GLN A 358 -25.35 -7.87 -25.00
CA GLN A 358 -25.86 -7.17 -23.82
C GLN A 358 -26.30 -5.73 -24.13
N LEU A 359 -25.85 -5.15 -25.25
CA LEU A 359 -26.20 -3.78 -25.66
C LEU A 359 -27.60 -3.63 -26.23
N ALA A 360 -28.30 -4.74 -26.54
CA ALA A 360 -29.64 -4.71 -27.10
C ALA A 360 -30.61 -3.96 -26.18
N GLY A 361 -31.31 -2.96 -26.72
CA GLY A 361 -32.28 -2.14 -25.99
C GLY A 361 -31.72 -0.96 -25.22
N LEU A 362 -30.38 -0.78 -25.21
CA LEU A 362 -29.73 0.38 -24.62
C LEU A 362 -29.62 1.56 -25.61
N ASN A 363 -29.46 2.76 -25.06
CA ASN A 363 -29.27 3.96 -25.86
C ASN A 363 -27.85 4.02 -26.43
N MET A 364 -27.68 3.74 -27.71
CA MET A 364 -26.38 3.68 -28.38
C MET A 364 -25.66 5.05 -28.50
N ARG A 365 -26.20 6.12 -27.94
CA ARG A 365 -25.50 7.41 -27.80
C ARG A 365 -24.66 7.47 -26.53
N ASP A 366 -24.96 6.60 -25.56
CA ASP A 366 -24.20 6.48 -24.31
C ASP A 366 -23.02 5.52 -24.51
N GLN A 367 -22.00 5.68 -23.68
CA GLN A 367 -20.87 4.78 -23.65
C GLN A 367 -21.10 3.71 -22.58
N TYR A 368 -20.84 2.46 -22.93
CA TYR A 368 -20.99 1.32 -22.03
C TYR A 368 -19.68 0.60 -21.84
N VAL A 369 -19.49 -0.03 -20.70
CA VAL A 369 -18.26 -0.69 -20.28
C VAL A 369 -18.53 -2.13 -19.86
N GLY A 370 -17.63 -3.05 -20.20
CA GLY A 370 -17.60 -4.40 -19.60
C GLY A 370 -17.15 -4.29 -18.14
N THR A 371 -15.85 -4.26 -17.92
CA THR A 371 -15.23 -4.07 -16.60
C THR A 371 -14.27 -2.87 -16.66
N ALA A 372 -14.29 -2.01 -15.64
CA ALA A 372 -13.29 -0.97 -15.46
C ALA A 372 -12.08 -1.55 -14.69
N TYR A 373 -10.86 -1.24 -15.14
CA TYR A 373 -9.60 -1.68 -14.53
C TYR A 373 -8.76 -0.49 -14.13
N VAL A 374 -8.22 -0.54 -12.92
CA VAL A 374 -7.32 0.49 -12.40
C VAL A 374 -6.08 -0.16 -11.82
N VAL A 375 -4.93 0.36 -12.20
CA VAL A 375 -3.63 0.07 -11.59
C VAL A 375 -3.16 1.35 -10.92
N SER A 376 -2.83 1.31 -9.63
CA SER A 376 -2.41 2.49 -8.89
C SER A 376 -1.11 2.25 -8.14
N VAL A 377 -0.34 3.33 -7.97
CA VAL A 377 0.88 3.37 -7.17
C VAL A 377 0.79 4.49 -6.14
N SER A 378 1.00 4.15 -4.90
CA SER A 378 0.88 5.07 -3.75
C SER A 378 2.21 5.32 -3.05
N GLY A 379 3.16 4.40 -3.17
CA GLY A 379 4.51 4.50 -2.62
C GLY A 379 5.47 5.37 -3.42
N GLY A 380 6.75 5.28 -3.06
CA GLY A 380 7.79 6.11 -3.66
C GLY A 380 8.50 5.53 -4.87
N LYS A 381 8.30 4.24 -5.16
CA LYS A 381 8.91 3.56 -6.30
C LYS A 381 8.09 3.77 -7.55
N MET A 382 8.70 4.20 -8.65
CA MET A 382 8.01 4.55 -9.89
C MET A 382 8.63 3.84 -11.09
N TYR A 383 7.79 3.45 -12.05
CA TYR A 383 8.19 2.85 -13.31
C TYR A 383 7.68 3.67 -14.51
N ASN A 384 8.36 3.49 -15.65
CA ASN A 384 7.90 4.06 -16.89
C ASN A 384 6.66 3.32 -17.41
N MET A 385 5.70 4.10 -17.85
CA MET A 385 4.46 3.61 -18.43
C MET A 385 4.70 3.02 -19.83
N ARG A 386 3.87 2.09 -20.24
CA ARG A 386 3.81 1.60 -21.62
C ARG A 386 3.46 2.75 -22.57
N PRO A 387 4.28 3.04 -23.59
CA PRO A 387 3.98 4.11 -24.54
C PRO A 387 2.72 3.82 -25.37
N ASP A 388 2.50 2.55 -25.74
CA ASP A 388 1.43 2.12 -26.65
C ASP A 388 0.09 1.84 -25.91
N GLY A 389 -0.01 2.24 -24.65
CA GLY A 389 -1.22 2.02 -23.87
C GLY A 389 -1.54 0.54 -23.68
N TRP A 390 -2.77 0.16 -24.01
CA TRP A 390 -3.25 -1.23 -24.01
C TRP A 390 -3.58 -1.74 -25.40
N ASP A 391 -2.99 -1.18 -26.46
CA ASP A 391 -3.30 -1.49 -27.85
C ASP A 391 -3.05 -2.97 -28.20
N ASP A 392 -2.09 -3.61 -27.51
CA ASP A 392 -1.80 -5.04 -27.64
C ASP A 392 -2.85 -5.94 -26.98
N PHE A 393 -3.70 -5.38 -26.11
CA PHE A 393 -4.71 -6.14 -25.38
C PHE A 393 -6.07 -6.07 -26.08
N LYS A 394 -6.41 -7.12 -26.81
CA LYS A 394 -7.66 -7.17 -27.56
C LYS A 394 -8.90 -6.91 -26.67
N GLY A 395 -9.70 -5.93 -27.07
CA GLY A 395 -10.96 -5.59 -26.41
C GLY A 395 -10.79 -4.82 -25.10
N ALA A 396 -9.60 -4.25 -24.84
CA ALA A 396 -9.35 -3.35 -23.73
C ALA A 396 -8.79 -2.01 -24.26
N THR A 397 -9.11 -0.95 -23.57
CA THR A 397 -8.63 0.41 -23.89
C THR A 397 -8.11 1.07 -22.62
N ARG A 398 -6.91 1.65 -22.66
CA ARG A 398 -6.42 2.55 -21.62
C ARG A 398 -6.92 3.95 -21.89
N ASP A 399 -7.74 4.47 -20.98
CA ASP A 399 -8.29 5.81 -21.08
C ASP A 399 -7.36 6.88 -20.45
N ARG A 400 -6.61 6.49 -19.39
CA ARG A 400 -5.77 7.39 -18.61
C ARG A 400 -4.49 6.71 -18.15
N GLY A 401 -3.41 7.45 -17.99
CA GLY A 401 -2.16 6.97 -17.41
C GLY A 401 -1.34 8.09 -16.79
N ALA A 402 -0.47 7.75 -15.85
CA ALA A 402 0.50 8.65 -15.23
C ALA A 402 1.78 7.91 -14.85
N GLU A 403 2.90 8.59 -15.00
CA GLU A 403 4.21 8.21 -14.48
C GLU A 403 4.60 9.14 -13.34
N ASN A 404 5.56 8.72 -12.53
CA ASN A 404 6.21 9.55 -11.52
C ASN A 404 5.22 10.38 -10.67
N THR A 405 4.07 9.77 -10.33
CA THR A 405 2.97 10.45 -9.65
C THR A 405 2.37 9.52 -8.59
N GLN A 406 2.54 9.88 -7.31
CA GLN A 406 1.86 9.18 -6.21
C GLN A 406 0.36 9.52 -6.23
N LEU A 407 -0.47 8.50 -6.22
CA LEU A 407 -1.92 8.63 -6.28
C LEU A 407 -2.60 7.82 -5.18
N PHE A 408 -3.71 8.32 -4.69
CA PHE A 408 -4.71 7.59 -3.93
C PHE A 408 -6.08 7.78 -4.58
N GLN A 409 -6.98 6.85 -4.34
CA GLN A 409 -8.30 6.91 -4.94
C GLN A 409 -9.39 6.94 -3.86
N VAL A 410 -10.45 7.66 -4.15
CA VAL A 410 -11.71 7.67 -3.40
C VAL A 410 -12.76 7.06 -4.31
N ILE A 411 -13.37 5.98 -3.84
CA ILE A 411 -14.45 5.30 -4.55
C ILE A 411 -15.70 5.44 -3.70
N SER A 412 -16.76 5.97 -4.31
CA SER A 412 -18.04 6.19 -3.63
C SER A 412 -19.14 5.41 -4.33
N ILE A 413 -20.02 4.80 -3.56
CA ILE A 413 -21.20 4.10 -4.04
C ILE A 413 -22.44 4.78 -3.47
N ASP A 414 -23.35 5.18 -4.37
CA ASP A 414 -24.63 5.78 -4.04
C ASP A 414 -25.68 5.20 -4.98
N ASP A 415 -26.45 4.25 -4.48
CA ASP A 415 -27.47 3.49 -5.19
C ASP A 415 -26.96 2.91 -6.53
N ASP A 416 -27.40 3.43 -7.67
CA ASP A 416 -27.04 2.96 -9.01
C ASP A 416 -25.76 3.60 -9.56
N ARG A 417 -25.03 4.38 -8.77
CA ARG A 417 -23.80 5.06 -9.19
C ARG A 417 -22.60 4.64 -8.34
N LEU A 418 -21.54 4.24 -9.03
CA LEU A 418 -20.19 4.14 -8.49
C LEU A 418 -19.37 5.30 -9.07
N SER A 419 -18.85 6.16 -8.20
CA SER A 419 -17.97 7.28 -8.56
C SER A 419 -16.54 6.96 -8.16
N PHE A 420 -15.64 7.08 -9.12
CA PHE A 420 -14.20 6.89 -8.94
C PHE A 420 -13.48 8.23 -9.11
N GLU A 421 -12.60 8.56 -8.16
CA GLU A 421 -11.77 9.75 -8.20
C GLU A 421 -10.34 9.41 -7.76
N ALA A 422 -9.35 9.73 -8.59
CA ALA A 422 -7.93 9.59 -8.28
C ALA A 422 -7.33 10.96 -7.98
N TYR A 423 -6.62 11.08 -6.87
CA TYR A 423 -5.99 12.30 -6.41
C TYR A 423 -4.49 12.12 -6.27
N THR A 424 -3.73 13.13 -6.62
CA THR A 424 -2.30 13.19 -6.36
C THR A 424 -2.01 13.32 -4.85
N ALA A 425 -0.78 13.00 -4.43
CA ALA A 425 -0.34 13.21 -3.04
C ALA A 425 -0.45 14.67 -2.56
N THR A 426 -0.69 15.63 -3.47
CA THR A 426 -0.93 17.05 -3.16
C THR A 426 -2.42 17.42 -3.16
N GLY A 427 -3.31 16.43 -3.30
CA GLY A 427 -4.77 16.61 -3.25
C GLY A 427 -5.41 17.13 -4.53
N GLN A 428 -4.68 17.18 -5.66
CA GLN A 428 -5.24 17.56 -6.95
C GLN A 428 -5.99 16.38 -7.57
N LEU A 429 -7.20 16.61 -8.09
CA LEU A 429 -7.92 15.62 -8.88
C LEU A 429 -7.16 15.37 -10.19
N TYR A 430 -6.82 14.09 -10.42
CA TYR A 430 -6.09 13.67 -11.61
C TYR A 430 -6.98 12.92 -12.60
N ASP A 431 -7.85 12.05 -12.10
CA ASP A 431 -8.75 11.23 -12.91
C ASP A 431 -10.08 11.08 -12.22
N ALA A 432 -11.18 11.01 -12.98
CA ALA A 432 -12.50 10.77 -12.44
C ALA A 432 -13.45 10.22 -13.50
N PHE A 433 -14.25 9.22 -13.10
CA PHE A 433 -15.33 8.67 -13.90
C PHE A 433 -16.46 8.15 -13.01
N ASP A 434 -17.62 7.96 -13.61
CA ASP A 434 -18.73 7.25 -12.97
C ASP A 434 -19.11 6.00 -13.78
N LEU A 435 -19.52 4.97 -13.04
CA LEU A 435 -20.26 3.84 -13.56
C LEU A 435 -21.71 3.97 -13.10
N GLU A 436 -22.66 3.85 -14.00
CA GLU A 436 -24.08 3.83 -13.65
C GLU A 436 -24.72 2.51 -14.06
N LYS A 437 -25.38 1.85 -13.12
CA LYS A 437 -26.21 0.67 -13.40
C LYS A 437 -27.30 1.06 -14.39
N THR A 438 -27.55 0.19 -15.36
CA THR A 438 -28.60 0.42 -16.37
C THR A 438 -29.82 -0.47 -16.11
N ALA A 439 -29.67 -1.76 -16.30
CA ALA A 439 -30.68 -2.76 -16.01
C ALA A 439 -30.00 -4.08 -15.65
N ALA A 440 -30.69 -4.97 -14.97
CA ALA A 440 -30.14 -6.28 -14.60
C ALA A 440 -29.61 -7.04 -15.83
N GLY A 441 -28.37 -7.53 -15.74
CA GLY A 441 -27.69 -8.24 -16.83
C GLY A 441 -27.25 -7.36 -18.00
N LYS A 442 -27.21 -6.05 -17.83
CA LYS A 442 -26.73 -5.08 -18.82
C LYS A 442 -25.42 -4.42 -18.35
N PRO A 443 -24.55 -4.00 -19.29
CA PRO A 443 -23.31 -3.32 -18.93
C PRO A 443 -23.60 -1.95 -18.32
N ASN A 444 -22.69 -1.50 -17.48
CA ASN A 444 -22.77 -0.17 -16.89
C ASN A 444 -22.57 0.93 -17.94
N ARG A 445 -23.29 2.03 -17.77
CA ARG A 445 -23.00 3.27 -18.49
C ARG A 445 -21.72 3.88 -17.90
N PHE A 446 -20.78 4.25 -18.77
CA PHE A 446 -19.53 4.90 -18.41
C PHE A 446 -19.63 6.42 -18.65
N ILE A 447 -19.26 7.21 -17.66
CA ILE A 447 -19.28 8.68 -17.73
C ILE A 447 -17.89 9.18 -17.36
N GLU A 448 -17.17 9.72 -18.33
CA GLU A 448 -15.91 10.44 -18.08
C GLU A 448 -16.22 11.77 -17.39
N ARG A 449 -15.56 12.05 -16.25
CA ARG A 449 -15.80 13.28 -15.45
C ARG A 449 -14.63 14.26 -15.47
N GLN A 450 -13.42 13.78 -15.80
CA GLN A 450 -12.21 14.60 -15.80
C GLN A 450 -11.83 14.98 -17.22
N ASP A 451 -12.10 16.24 -17.60
CA ASP A 451 -11.81 16.79 -18.93
C ASP A 451 -10.38 17.31 -19.05
N GLU A 452 -9.79 17.84 -17.96
CA GLU A 452 -8.43 18.39 -17.96
C GLU A 452 -7.45 17.41 -17.31
N ALA A 453 -6.54 16.88 -18.10
CA ALA A 453 -5.46 16.04 -17.62
C ALA A 453 -4.38 16.88 -16.92
N ILE A 454 -3.99 16.49 -15.71
CA ILE A 454 -2.69 16.91 -15.17
C ILE A 454 -1.63 16.32 -16.11
N PRO A 455 -0.66 17.11 -16.60
CA PRO A 455 0.37 16.58 -17.48
C PRO A 455 1.08 15.39 -16.84
N VAL A 456 1.20 14.30 -17.61
CA VAL A 456 2.04 13.17 -17.22
C VAL A 456 3.49 13.67 -17.22
N ARG A 457 4.17 13.53 -16.09
CA ARG A 457 5.60 13.83 -16.02
C ARG A 457 6.36 12.62 -16.52
N THR A 458 6.92 12.73 -17.69
CA THR A 458 7.89 11.79 -18.23
C THR A 458 9.28 12.23 -17.79
N HIS A 459 10.12 11.31 -17.30
CA HIS A 459 11.55 11.51 -17.00
C HIS A 459 11.94 12.35 -15.78
N ASP A 460 11.05 12.61 -14.83
CA ASP A 460 11.44 13.23 -13.57
C ASP A 460 11.88 12.14 -12.55
N ASN A 461 13.19 11.96 -12.38
CA ASN A 461 13.82 11.26 -11.25
C ASN A 461 13.07 10.00 -10.78
N THR A 462 13.13 8.94 -11.57
CA THR A 462 12.64 7.64 -11.12
C THR A 462 13.46 7.21 -9.91
N ILE A 463 12.83 7.04 -8.76
CA ILE A 463 13.49 6.48 -7.59
C ILE A 463 13.65 4.99 -7.84
N SER A 464 14.89 4.57 -8.10
CA SER A 464 15.25 3.18 -8.33
C SER A 464 15.99 2.62 -7.13
N TYR A 465 15.69 1.37 -6.80
CA TYR A 465 16.45 0.63 -5.81
C TYR A 465 17.68 -0.04 -6.44
N TYR A 466 18.61 -0.50 -5.61
CA TYR A 466 19.88 -1.06 -6.04
C TYR A 466 19.74 -2.30 -6.94
N ASP A 467 18.61 -3.01 -6.88
CA ASP A 467 18.27 -4.13 -7.76
C ASP A 467 17.99 -3.71 -9.23
N GLN A 468 17.95 -2.43 -9.51
CA GLN A 468 17.80 -1.86 -10.86
C GLN A 468 19.12 -1.33 -11.45
N LEU A 469 20.23 -1.41 -10.73
CA LEU A 469 21.53 -1.21 -11.35
C LEU A 469 21.78 -2.26 -12.45
N PRO A 470 22.53 -1.92 -13.49
CA PRO A 470 22.95 -2.93 -14.48
C PRO A 470 23.65 -4.12 -13.82
N ASP A 471 23.51 -5.30 -14.41
CA ASP A 471 24.07 -6.55 -13.89
C ASP A 471 25.56 -6.42 -13.55
N GLY A 472 25.94 -6.86 -12.36
CA GLY A 472 27.31 -6.84 -11.84
C GLY A 472 27.81 -5.49 -11.34
N VAL A 473 27.02 -4.41 -11.46
CA VAL A 473 27.44 -3.08 -10.99
C VAL A 473 27.43 -2.99 -9.46
N THR A 474 26.48 -3.61 -8.80
CA THR A 474 26.41 -3.66 -7.33
C THR A 474 27.67 -4.30 -6.77
N GLU A 475 28.02 -5.49 -7.23
CA GLU A 475 29.21 -6.23 -6.80
C GLU A 475 30.49 -5.48 -7.10
N LYS A 476 30.56 -4.79 -8.24
CA LYS A 476 31.70 -3.95 -8.63
C LYS A 476 31.87 -2.78 -7.66
N LEU A 477 30.80 -2.08 -7.33
CA LEU A 477 30.87 -0.93 -6.42
C LEU A 477 31.22 -1.34 -4.99
N GLU A 478 30.65 -2.42 -4.47
CA GLU A 478 30.95 -2.96 -3.15
C GLU A 478 32.40 -3.50 -3.07
N ALA A 479 32.90 -4.13 -4.14
CA ALA A 479 34.30 -4.56 -4.19
C ALA A 479 35.31 -3.40 -4.21
N GLN A 480 34.91 -2.26 -4.78
CA GLN A 480 35.74 -1.04 -4.78
C GLN A 480 35.70 -0.30 -3.43
N HIS A 481 34.71 -0.58 -2.60
CA HIS A 481 34.51 0.03 -1.28
C HIS A 481 34.29 -1.06 -0.22
N PRO A 482 35.36 -1.77 0.19
CA PRO A 482 35.27 -2.87 1.15
C PRO A 482 34.58 -2.47 2.46
N GLY A 483 33.59 -3.25 2.88
CA GLY A 483 32.77 -2.98 4.07
C GLY A 483 31.49 -2.20 3.78
N PHE A 484 31.41 -1.49 2.66
CA PHE A 484 30.20 -0.77 2.24
C PHE A 484 29.25 -1.67 1.46
N ARG A 485 27.95 -1.43 1.63
CA ARG A 485 26.89 -2.05 0.85
C ARG A 485 26.05 -1.00 0.17
N VAL A 486 25.59 -1.27 -1.02
CA VAL A 486 24.62 -0.42 -1.73
C VAL A 486 23.29 -0.46 -0.97
N ILE A 487 22.83 0.70 -0.50
CA ILE A 487 21.58 0.82 0.26
C ILE A 487 20.48 1.55 -0.48
N SER A 488 20.82 2.40 -1.45
CA SER A 488 19.82 2.96 -2.37
C SER A 488 20.45 3.41 -3.68
N VAL A 489 19.63 3.44 -4.72
CA VAL A 489 20.00 3.88 -6.05
C VAL A 489 18.90 4.78 -6.58
N THR A 490 19.28 5.91 -7.17
CA THR A 490 18.39 6.83 -7.86
C THR A 490 18.91 7.04 -9.27
N TYR A 491 18.11 6.79 -10.28
CA TYR A 491 18.45 7.11 -11.67
C TYR A 491 18.05 8.53 -12.00
N TYR A 492 18.90 9.24 -12.72
CA TYR A 492 18.67 10.58 -13.22
C TYR A 492 18.76 10.58 -14.75
N ASP A 493 17.81 11.20 -15.41
CA ASP A 493 17.84 11.48 -16.85
C ASP A 493 17.58 12.97 -17.07
N GLU A 494 18.52 13.79 -16.59
CA GLU A 494 18.47 15.24 -16.66
C GLU A 494 19.47 15.76 -17.69
N PRO A 495 19.25 16.97 -18.27
CA PRO A 495 20.20 17.55 -19.24
C PRO A 495 21.63 17.68 -18.71
N GLU A 496 21.78 17.84 -17.40
CA GLU A 496 23.06 18.05 -16.74
C GLU A 496 23.71 16.76 -16.23
N PHE A 497 22.92 15.69 -16.05
CA PHE A 497 23.41 14.41 -15.56
C PHE A 497 22.47 13.26 -15.93
N ARG A 498 23.02 12.27 -16.62
CA ARG A 498 22.34 11.00 -16.92
C ARG A 498 23.12 9.85 -16.32
N GLY A 499 22.47 9.07 -15.44
CA GLY A 499 23.12 7.97 -14.71
C GLY A 499 22.52 7.75 -13.32
N TYR A 500 23.27 7.08 -12.47
CA TYR A 500 22.78 6.70 -11.13
C TYR A 500 23.49 7.50 -10.03
N ARG A 501 22.74 7.90 -9.04
CA ARG A 501 23.24 8.27 -7.73
C ARG A 501 23.10 7.07 -6.82
N VAL A 502 24.24 6.52 -6.37
CA VAL A 502 24.28 5.31 -5.55
C VAL A 502 24.72 5.71 -4.14
N LEU A 503 23.94 5.30 -3.15
CA LEU A 503 24.27 5.48 -1.74
C LEU A 503 24.78 4.15 -1.19
N LEU A 504 25.99 4.16 -0.64
CA LEU A 504 26.57 3.03 0.06
C LEU A 504 26.70 3.34 1.56
N SER A 505 26.64 2.32 2.41
CA SER A 505 26.86 2.44 3.85
C SER A 505 27.58 1.21 4.40
N ASP A 506 28.39 1.42 5.45
CA ASP A 506 29.03 0.38 6.26
C ASP A 506 28.52 0.38 7.71
N ASP A 507 27.31 0.91 7.95
CA ASP A 507 26.67 1.15 9.26
C ASP A 507 27.21 2.36 10.04
N GLU A 508 28.45 2.79 9.80
CA GLU A 508 29.05 3.96 10.45
C GLU A 508 29.14 5.17 9.50
N GLU A 509 29.49 4.93 8.24
CA GLU A 509 29.65 5.98 7.23
C GLU A 509 28.71 5.77 6.03
N ARG A 510 28.45 6.89 5.34
CA ARG A 510 27.68 6.89 4.08
C ARG A 510 28.53 7.51 2.98
N LEU A 511 28.55 6.84 1.83
CA LEU A 511 29.24 7.26 0.64
C LEU A 511 28.24 7.44 -0.49
N VAL A 512 28.24 8.59 -1.14
CA VAL A 512 27.43 8.87 -2.33
C VAL A 512 28.32 8.85 -3.55
N LEU A 513 28.02 7.96 -4.49
CA LEU A 513 28.66 7.90 -5.80
C LEU A 513 27.68 8.36 -6.88
N ARG A 514 28.24 8.88 -7.98
CA ARG A 514 27.51 9.06 -9.24
C ARG A 514 28.11 8.12 -10.27
N THR A 515 27.28 7.45 -11.04
CA THR A 515 27.71 6.60 -12.13
C THR A 515 27.02 7.00 -13.44
N ASP A 516 27.64 6.69 -14.55
CA ASP A 516 26.98 6.74 -15.86
C ASP A 516 25.87 5.65 -15.95
N PRO A 517 25.06 5.61 -17.02
CA PRO A 517 24.04 4.58 -17.21
C PRO A 517 24.60 3.14 -17.25
N GLU A 518 25.87 2.97 -17.59
CA GLU A 518 26.58 1.69 -17.63
C GLU A 518 27.16 1.31 -16.26
N GLY A 519 26.99 2.17 -15.23
CA GLY A 519 27.45 1.92 -13.85
C GLY A 519 28.93 2.25 -13.59
N ASN A 520 29.58 3.03 -14.45
CA ASN A 520 30.93 3.50 -14.17
C ASN A 520 30.88 4.78 -13.34
N VAL A 521 31.70 4.86 -12.27
CA VAL A 521 31.74 6.03 -11.40
C VAL A 521 32.19 7.26 -12.20
N VAL A 522 31.38 8.30 -12.17
CA VAL A 522 31.68 9.60 -12.77
C VAL A 522 32.01 10.62 -11.66
N LYS A 523 32.93 11.53 -11.96
CA LYS A 523 33.42 12.50 -10.98
C LYS A 523 32.47 13.68 -10.81
#